data_b8f80724282e57885125933014cd9ebf
#
_entry.id   b8f80724282e57885125933014cd9ebf
#
_cell.length_a   1.000
_cell.length_b   1.000
_cell.length_c   1.000
_cell.angle_alpha   90.00
_cell.angle_beta   90.00
_cell.angle_gamma   90.00
#
_symmetry.space_group_name_H-M   'P 1'
#
loop_
_entity.id
_entity.type
_entity.pdbx_description
1 polymer ?
#
loop_
_entity_poly.entity_id
_entity_poly.type
_entity_poly.pdbx_seq_one_letter_code
_entity_poly.pdbx_strand_id
1 'polypeptide(L)'
;MFEEDEEGTFLHVLITGRLKVFKTADDERQVVLYLMRDGETIGEHLIDKPGAYGYTAESISDSVILLLRLDALREIIRQNLSFCRGVNGLIFTRLQKAENRMLNYRFNRTEERVCFFLKEMVEHDSRKLVTGEREIKFLMTQAFIGDMVSVSRQQVTLVLRNMAQRKILKYNRRRLVIFRPDLL
;
A
#
# COMPACT_ATOMS: atom_id res chain seq x y z
N MET A 1 -11.22 -7.81 -5.44
CA MET A 1 -10.80 -7.58 -6.83
C MET A 1 -10.39 -8.90 -7.47
N PHE A 2 -9.42 -9.58 -6.93
CA PHE A 2 -9.07 -11.00 -7.18
C PHE A 2 -8.46 -11.61 -5.92
N GLU A 3 -8.50 -12.93 -5.84
CA GLU A 3 -7.98 -13.70 -4.71
C GLU A 3 -6.67 -14.40 -5.08
N GLU A 4 -5.88 -14.73 -4.06
CA GLU A 4 -4.69 -15.58 -4.22
C GLU A 4 -5.13 -16.90 -4.86
N ASP A 5 -4.32 -17.45 -5.78
CA ASP A 5 -4.55 -18.65 -6.58
C ASP A 5 -5.66 -18.54 -7.66
N GLU A 6 -6.35 -17.41 -7.82
CA GLU A 6 -7.23 -17.16 -8.96
C GLU A 6 -6.40 -17.06 -10.26
N GLU A 7 -6.90 -17.65 -11.35
CA GLU A 7 -6.22 -17.63 -12.64
C GLU A 7 -6.05 -16.19 -13.17
N GLY A 8 -4.82 -15.81 -13.42
CA GLY A 8 -4.47 -14.46 -13.83
C GLY A 8 -4.58 -14.24 -15.34
N THR A 9 -5.54 -13.45 -15.76
CA THR A 9 -5.79 -13.13 -17.18
C THR A 9 -5.54 -11.65 -17.51
N PHE A 10 -5.45 -10.79 -16.48
CA PHE A 10 -5.30 -9.35 -16.63
C PHE A 10 -4.13 -8.80 -15.82
N LEU A 11 -3.47 -7.78 -16.39
CA LEU A 11 -2.76 -6.77 -15.63
C LEU A 11 -3.78 -5.72 -15.18
N HIS A 12 -3.78 -5.39 -13.91
CA HIS A 12 -4.65 -4.36 -13.35
C HIS A 12 -3.87 -3.07 -13.16
N VAL A 13 -4.43 -1.94 -13.60
CA VAL A 13 -3.87 -0.61 -13.39
C VAL A 13 -4.85 0.17 -12.52
N LEU A 14 -4.43 0.62 -11.35
CA LEU A 14 -5.26 1.44 -10.48
C LEU A 14 -5.27 2.88 -11.00
N ILE A 15 -6.41 3.33 -11.51
CA ILE A 15 -6.58 4.70 -12.01
C ILE A 15 -6.83 5.65 -10.85
N THR A 16 -7.74 5.31 -9.96
CA THR A 16 -7.99 6.05 -8.71
C THR A 16 -8.39 5.11 -7.59
N GLY A 17 -8.11 5.48 -6.35
CA GLY A 17 -8.51 4.72 -5.17
C GLY A 17 -7.33 4.12 -4.41
N ARG A 18 -7.60 3.09 -3.60
CA ARG A 18 -6.57 2.39 -2.82
C ARG A 18 -6.90 0.91 -2.73
N LEU A 19 -5.91 0.07 -3.01
CA LEU A 19 -6.03 -1.38 -2.83
C LEU A 19 -5.04 -1.85 -1.78
N LYS A 20 -5.48 -2.72 -0.90
CA LYS A 20 -4.64 -3.51 0.00
C LYS A 20 -4.22 -4.78 -0.74
N VAL A 21 -2.94 -5.04 -0.84
CA VAL A 21 -2.37 -6.27 -1.40
C VAL A 21 -1.78 -7.09 -0.27
N PHE A 22 -2.22 -8.33 -0.13
CA PHE A 22 -1.85 -9.18 1.00
C PHE A 22 -1.80 -10.66 0.61
N LYS A 23 -1.13 -11.43 1.45
CA LYS A 23 -1.20 -12.90 1.47
C LYS A 23 -1.88 -13.35 2.74
N THR A 24 -2.58 -14.47 2.65
CA THR A 24 -3.13 -15.15 3.82
C THR A 24 -2.24 -16.35 4.16
N ALA A 25 -1.73 -16.38 5.39
CA ALA A 25 -0.97 -17.51 5.88
C ALA A 25 -1.91 -18.68 6.26
N ASP A 26 -1.35 -19.88 6.43
CA ASP A 26 -2.12 -21.11 6.77
C ASP A 26 -2.97 -20.99 8.03
N ASP A 27 -2.61 -20.09 8.95
CA ASP A 27 -3.34 -19.78 10.19
C ASP A 27 -4.33 -18.60 10.04
N GLU A 28 -4.74 -18.31 8.82
CA GLU A 28 -5.68 -17.23 8.45
C GLU A 28 -5.17 -15.80 8.74
N ARG A 29 -3.92 -15.62 9.21
CA ARG A 29 -3.33 -14.29 9.38
C ARG A 29 -3.01 -13.65 8.04
N GLN A 30 -3.43 -12.41 7.86
CA GLN A 30 -3.09 -11.63 6.69
C GLN A 30 -1.74 -10.93 6.87
N VAL A 31 -0.88 -11.06 5.87
CA VAL A 31 0.37 -10.31 5.78
C VAL A 31 0.23 -9.30 4.66
N VAL A 32 0.10 -8.03 5.01
CA VAL A 32 -0.02 -6.95 4.03
C VAL A 32 1.32 -6.70 3.36
N LEU A 33 1.35 -6.90 2.05
CA LEU A 33 2.55 -6.71 1.24
C LEU A 33 2.77 -5.22 0.94
N TYR A 34 1.72 -4.54 0.48
CA TYR A 34 1.76 -3.09 0.21
C TYR A 34 0.36 -2.51 0.00
N LEU A 35 0.32 -1.19 0.00
CA LEU A 35 -0.84 -0.39 -0.39
C LEU A 35 -0.61 0.12 -1.81
N MET A 36 -1.48 -0.28 -2.73
CA MET A 36 -1.43 0.14 -4.12
C MET A 36 -2.12 1.49 -4.29
N ARG A 37 -1.48 2.39 -5.02
CA ARG A 37 -1.89 3.78 -5.25
C ARG A 37 -2.18 4.06 -6.72
N ASP A 38 -2.75 5.23 -6.98
CA ASP A 38 -3.07 5.71 -8.33
C ASP A 38 -1.83 5.60 -9.25
N GLY A 39 -2.02 5.04 -10.44
CA GLY A 39 -0.98 4.79 -11.45
C GLY A 39 -0.15 3.53 -11.22
N GLU A 40 -0.30 2.83 -10.09
CA GLU A 40 0.40 1.56 -9.87
C GLU A 40 -0.32 0.39 -10.56
N THR A 41 0.44 -0.67 -10.82
CA THR A 41 -0.03 -1.87 -11.53
C THR A 41 0.09 -3.09 -10.64
N ILE A 42 -0.63 -4.16 -10.95
CA ILE A 42 -0.55 -5.44 -10.25
C ILE A 42 -0.87 -6.59 -11.23
N GLY A 43 -0.13 -7.71 -11.12
CA GLY A 43 -0.22 -8.86 -12.03
C GLY A 43 0.94 -8.93 -13.03
N GLU A 44 1.97 -8.11 -12.91
CA GLU A 44 3.10 -8.04 -13.86
C GLU A 44 3.86 -9.36 -14.00
N HIS A 45 3.93 -10.17 -12.93
CA HIS A 45 4.59 -11.49 -12.94
C HIS A 45 3.92 -12.47 -13.93
N LEU A 46 2.66 -12.22 -14.30
CA LEU A 46 1.90 -13.02 -15.25
C LEU A 46 2.19 -12.66 -16.72
N ILE A 47 2.92 -11.56 -16.95
CA ILE A 47 3.29 -11.12 -18.31
C ILE A 47 4.22 -12.16 -18.95
N ASP A 48 5.22 -12.65 -18.22
CA ASP A 48 6.18 -13.62 -18.69
C ASP A 48 5.63 -15.05 -18.65
N LYS A 49 5.04 -15.42 -17.50
CA LYS A 49 4.51 -16.79 -17.28
C LYS A 49 3.03 -16.73 -16.90
N PRO A 50 2.14 -17.38 -17.70
CA PRO A 50 0.77 -17.61 -17.28
C PRO A 50 0.72 -18.37 -15.96
N GLY A 51 -0.27 -18.05 -15.12
CA GLY A 51 -0.44 -18.70 -13.81
C GLY A 51 -1.52 -18.02 -13.00
N ALA A 52 -1.51 -18.26 -11.70
CA ALA A 52 -2.40 -17.64 -10.75
C ALA A 52 -1.80 -16.36 -10.14
N TYR A 53 -2.66 -15.49 -9.60
CA TYR A 53 -2.21 -14.39 -8.76
C TYR A 53 -1.59 -14.95 -7.48
N GLY A 54 -0.39 -14.52 -7.15
CA GLY A 54 0.32 -14.99 -5.96
C GLY A 54 -0.04 -14.21 -4.67
N TYR A 55 -1.17 -13.48 -4.67
CA TYR A 55 -1.66 -12.64 -3.58
C TYR A 55 -3.10 -12.20 -3.82
N THR A 56 -3.77 -11.77 -2.76
CA THR A 56 -5.10 -11.16 -2.83
C THR A 56 -5.00 -9.65 -2.94
N ALA A 57 -5.87 -9.03 -3.75
CA ALA A 57 -6.03 -7.58 -3.84
C ALA A 57 -7.45 -7.16 -3.50
N GLU A 58 -7.61 -6.34 -2.47
CA GLU A 58 -8.87 -5.86 -1.94
C GLU A 58 -8.95 -4.33 -1.98
N SER A 59 -10.08 -3.80 -2.45
CA SER A 59 -10.33 -2.35 -2.45
C SER A 59 -10.66 -1.86 -1.03
N ILE A 60 -9.95 -0.83 -0.58
CA ILE A 60 -10.18 -0.18 0.73
C ILE A 60 -10.79 1.22 0.60
N SER A 61 -11.03 1.67 -0.62
CA SER A 61 -11.78 2.89 -0.96
C SER A 61 -12.49 2.70 -2.30
N ASP A 62 -13.39 3.62 -2.66
CA ASP A 62 -13.92 3.66 -4.03
C ASP A 62 -12.77 3.72 -5.01
N SER A 63 -12.75 2.78 -5.97
CA SER A 63 -11.61 2.58 -6.86
C SER A 63 -12.04 2.34 -8.30
N VAL A 64 -11.28 2.90 -9.22
CA VAL A 64 -11.42 2.65 -10.67
C VAL A 64 -10.18 1.92 -11.14
N ILE A 65 -10.39 0.77 -11.77
CA ILE A 65 -9.32 -0.13 -12.22
C ILE A 65 -9.47 -0.36 -13.72
N LEU A 66 -8.37 -0.16 -14.44
CA LEU A 66 -8.25 -0.55 -15.85
C LEU A 66 -7.70 -1.97 -15.93
N LEU A 67 -8.38 -2.82 -16.68
CA LEU A 67 -7.98 -4.21 -16.93
C LEU A 67 -7.33 -4.29 -18.31
N LEU A 68 -6.08 -4.73 -18.35
CA LEU A 68 -5.34 -4.95 -19.57
C LEU A 68 -5.14 -6.45 -19.77
N ARG A 69 -5.64 -6.99 -20.86
CA ARG A 69 -5.46 -8.43 -21.18
C ARG A 69 -3.98 -8.75 -21.36
N LEU A 70 -3.52 -9.80 -20.72
CA LEU A 70 -2.10 -10.18 -20.72
C LEU A 70 -1.61 -10.62 -22.11
N ASP A 71 -2.47 -11.25 -22.92
CA ASP A 71 -2.12 -11.62 -24.29
C ASP A 71 -1.83 -10.42 -25.19
N ALA A 72 -2.72 -9.41 -25.15
CA ALA A 72 -2.52 -8.15 -25.88
C ALA A 72 -1.29 -7.38 -25.36
N LEU A 73 -1.08 -7.40 -24.04
CA LEU A 73 0.06 -6.71 -23.41
C LEU A 73 1.39 -7.34 -23.83
N ARG A 74 1.48 -8.69 -23.91
CA ARG A 74 2.69 -9.40 -24.39
C ARG A 74 3.05 -8.98 -25.81
N GLU A 75 2.06 -8.80 -26.67
CA GLU A 75 2.31 -8.36 -28.04
C GLU A 75 2.84 -6.93 -28.09
N ILE A 76 2.28 -6.02 -27.30
CA ILE A 76 2.78 -4.63 -27.19
C ILE A 76 4.23 -4.61 -26.69
N ILE A 77 4.55 -5.41 -25.68
CA ILE A 77 5.92 -5.48 -25.11
C ILE A 77 6.93 -5.98 -26.13
N ARG A 78 6.57 -6.97 -26.96
CA ARG A 78 7.46 -7.49 -28.01
C ARG A 78 7.81 -6.45 -29.07
N GLN A 79 6.88 -5.55 -29.36
CA GLN A 79 7.03 -4.57 -30.45
C GLN A 79 7.50 -3.20 -29.96
N ASN A 80 7.43 -2.92 -28.65
CA ASN A 80 7.69 -1.59 -28.11
C ASN A 80 8.67 -1.62 -26.92
N LEU A 81 9.94 -1.41 -27.23
CA LEU A 81 11.00 -1.39 -26.22
C LEU A 81 10.82 -0.30 -25.17
N SER A 82 10.25 0.86 -25.53
CA SER A 82 9.95 1.94 -24.59
C SER A 82 8.92 1.53 -23.57
N PHE A 83 7.88 0.81 -24.01
CA PHE A 83 6.85 0.26 -23.13
C PHE A 83 7.43 -0.80 -22.18
N CYS A 84 8.25 -1.70 -22.70
CA CYS A 84 8.97 -2.71 -21.90
C CYS A 84 9.82 -2.05 -20.79
N ARG A 85 10.57 -0.99 -21.12
CA ARG A 85 11.35 -0.22 -20.13
C ARG A 85 10.47 0.42 -19.06
N GLY A 86 9.30 0.95 -19.45
CA GLY A 86 8.32 1.50 -18.51
C GLY A 86 7.84 0.46 -17.49
N VAL A 87 7.43 -0.72 -17.95
CA VAL A 87 7.00 -1.83 -17.08
C VAL A 87 8.12 -2.24 -16.12
N ASN A 88 9.35 -2.41 -16.63
CA ASN A 88 10.50 -2.73 -15.78
C ASN A 88 10.79 -1.65 -14.74
N GLY A 89 10.62 -0.37 -15.08
CA GLY A 89 10.75 0.74 -14.13
C GLY A 89 9.74 0.66 -12.98
N LEU A 90 8.49 0.29 -13.26
CA LEU A 90 7.47 0.08 -12.22
C LEU A 90 7.84 -1.08 -11.28
N ILE A 91 8.29 -2.21 -11.84
CA ILE A 91 8.73 -3.38 -11.06
C ILE A 91 9.92 -3.01 -10.17
N PHE A 92 10.92 -2.31 -10.72
CA PHE A 92 12.10 -1.89 -9.98
C PHE A 92 11.74 -0.93 -8.83
N THR A 93 10.88 0.05 -9.08
CA THR A 93 10.38 0.95 -8.02
C THR A 93 9.68 0.20 -6.91
N ARG A 94 8.89 -0.83 -7.25
CA ARG A 94 8.21 -1.69 -6.25
C ARG A 94 9.22 -2.49 -5.44
N LEU A 95 10.24 -3.05 -6.09
CA LEU A 95 11.31 -3.78 -5.41
C LEU A 95 12.02 -2.88 -4.39
N GLN A 96 12.42 -1.68 -4.77
CA GLN A 96 13.04 -0.71 -3.85
C GLN A 96 12.14 -0.37 -2.66
N LYS A 97 10.83 -0.18 -2.88
CA LYS A 97 9.87 0.05 -1.78
C LYS A 97 9.80 -1.16 -0.84
N ALA A 98 9.82 -2.39 -1.38
CA ALA A 98 9.80 -3.61 -0.57
C ALA A 98 11.09 -3.77 0.26
N GLU A 99 12.25 -3.50 -0.33
CA GLU A 99 13.56 -3.51 0.37
C GLU A 99 13.58 -2.49 1.52
N ASN A 100 13.15 -1.25 1.27
CA ASN A 100 13.07 -0.21 2.30
C ASN A 100 12.13 -0.61 3.45
N ARG A 101 11.02 -1.27 3.15
CA ARG A 101 10.09 -1.80 4.16
C ARG A 101 10.72 -2.92 4.97
N MET A 102 11.46 -3.84 4.34
CA MET A 102 12.21 -4.89 5.05
C MET A 102 13.24 -4.29 6.01
N LEU A 103 14.00 -3.29 5.58
CA LEU A 103 14.96 -2.58 6.41
C LEU A 103 14.26 -1.89 7.60
N ASN A 104 13.13 -1.23 7.35
CA ASN A 104 12.32 -0.61 8.39
C ASN A 104 11.87 -1.65 9.45
N TYR A 105 11.38 -2.82 9.02
CA TYR A 105 10.97 -3.88 9.95
C TYR A 105 12.14 -4.50 10.73
N ARG A 106 13.33 -4.55 10.14
CA ARG A 106 14.50 -5.15 10.78
C ARG A 106 15.12 -4.24 11.82
N PHE A 107 15.21 -2.95 11.55
CA PHE A 107 16.02 -2.03 12.35
C PHE A 107 15.20 -1.13 13.27
N ASN A 108 13.93 -0.87 12.96
CA ASN A 108 13.12 0.08 13.68
C ASN A 108 12.26 -0.56 14.77
N ARG A 109 12.07 0.19 15.86
CA ARG A 109 11.15 -0.17 16.94
C ARG A 109 9.70 0.10 16.53
N THR A 110 8.75 -0.38 17.31
CA THR A 110 7.32 -0.25 17.04
C THR A 110 6.88 1.19 16.74
N GLU A 111 7.30 2.15 17.57
CA GLU A 111 6.94 3.57 17.37
C GLU A 111 7.50 4.09 16.04
N GLU A 112 8.77 3.80 15.74
CA GLU A 112 9.43 4.23 14.51
C GLU A 112 8.79 3.63 13.25
N ARG A 113 8.33 2.37 13.31
CA ARG A 113 7.59 1.73 12.20
C ARG A 113 6.25 2.42 11.94
N VAL A 114 5.52 2.75 13.01
CA VAL A 114 4.26 3.50 12.91
C VAL A 114 4.52 4.91 12.36
N CYS A 115 5.57 5.61 12.84
CA CYS A 115 5.99 6.91 12.32
C CYS A 115 6.32 6.84 10.82
N PHE A 116 7.11 5.86 10.40
CA PHE A 116 7.49 5.66 9.00
C PHE A 116 6.24 5.50 8.12
N PHE A 117 5.32 4.64 8.53
CA PHE A 117 4.06 4.45 7.81
C PHE A 117 3.22 5.73 7.75
N LEU A 118 3.09 6.45 8.86
CA LEU A 118 2.36 7.72 8.90
C LEU A 118 3.01 8.81 8.01
N LYS A 119 4.34 8.84 7.91
CA LYS A 119 5.05 9.71 6.94
C LYS A 119 4.66 9.41 5.50
N GLU A 120 4.69 8.13 5.10
CA GLU A 120 4.22 7.73 3.77
C GLU A 120 2.77 8.16 3.51
N MET A 121 1.89 8.03 4.51
CA MET A 121 0.49 8.46 4.40
C MET A 121 0.37 9.98 4.27
N VAL A 122 1.18 10.74 5.00
CA VAL A 122 1.22 12.22 4.89
C VAL A 122 1.68 12.65 3.50
N GLU A 123 2.70 12.01 2.98
CA GLU A 123 3.31 12.35 1.69
C GLU A 123 2.37 12.06 0.51
N HIS A 124 1.75 10.87 0.50
CA HIS A 124 1.04 10.38 -0.67
C HIS A 124 -0.49 10.38 -0.53
N ASP A 125 -1.01 10.27 0.68
CA ASP A 125 -2.42 9.96 0.96
C ASP A 125 -3.11 10.99 1.86
N SER A 126 -2.54 12.19 2.01
CA SER A 126 -3.13 13.25 2.80
C SER A 126 -3.60 14.43 1.96
N ARG A 127 -4.48 15.23 2.55
CA ARG A 127 -4.80 16.58 2.09
C ARG A 127 -4.36 17.61 3.11
N LYS A 128 -3.85 18.74 2.65
CA LYS A 128 -3.53 19.88 3.51
C LYS A 128 -4.81 20.61 3.88
N LEU A 129 -5.03 20.82 5.15
CA LEU A 129 -6.13 21.64 5.65
C LEU A 129 -5.76 23.14 5.58
N VAL A 130 -6.77 24.01 5.69
CA VAL A 130 -6.57 25.47 5.66
C VAL A 130 -5.63 25.93 6.77
N THR A 131 -5.68 25.27 7.91
CA THR A 131 -4.86 25.51 9.11
C THR A 131 -3.43 24.96 9.02
N GLY A 132 -3.12 24.20 7.93
CA GLY A 132 -1.78 23.68 7.66
C GLY A 132 -1.55 22.22 8.01
N GLU A 133 -2.43 21.62 8.80
CA GLU A 133 -2.35 20.20 9.17
C GLU A 133 -2.58 19.28 7.97
N ARG A 134 -2.22 18.02 8.13
CA ARG A 134 -2.44 16.96 7.15
C ARG A 134 -3.54 16.01 7.60
N GLU A 135 -4.59 15.88 6.82
CA GLU A 135 -5.64 14.89 7.04
C GLU A 135 -5.50 13.73 6.08
N ILE A 136 -5.48 12.51 6.60
CA ILE A 136 -5.43 11.31 5.77
C ILE A 136 -6.77 11.14 5.03
N LYS A 137 -6.70 10.83 3.73
CA LYS A 137 -7.85 10.83 2.81
C LYS A 137 -8.82 9.67 2.99
N PHE A 138 -8.42 8.60 3.65
CA PHE A 138 -9.26 7.43 3.88
C PHE A 138 -9.20 6.98 5.34
N LEU A 139 -10.23 6.21 5.74
CA LEU A 139 -10.32 5.72 7.10
C LEU A 139 -9.33 4.59 7.33
N MET A 140 -8.43 4.77 8.31
CA MET A 140 -7.53 3.73 8.76
C MET A 140 -7.91 3.25 10.15
N THR A 141 -8.17 1.96 10.31
CA THR A 141 -8.33 1.36 11.64
C THR A 141 -6.96 1.11 12.27
N GLN A 142 -6.92 1.02 13.60
CA GLN A 142 -5.68 0.63 14.30
C GLN A 142 -5.22 -0.79 13.94
N ALA A 143 -6.15 -1.68 13.61
CA ALA A 143 -5.83 -3.00 13.10
C ALA A 143 -5.14 -2.88 11.74
N PHE A 144 -5.72 -2.14 10.80
CA PHE A 144 -5.11 -1.89 9.49
C PHE A 144 -3.68 -1.30 9.60
N ILE A 145 -3.48 -0.30 10.48
CA ILE A 145 -2.12 0.23 10.72
C ILE A 145 -1.20 -0.88 11.25
N GLY A 146 -1.69 -1.70 12.20
CA GLY A 146 -0.93 -2.82 12.75
C GLY A 146 -0.50 -3.82 11.67
N ASP A 147 -1.42 -4.21 10.79
CA ASP A 147 -1.17 -5.11 9.68
C ASP A 147 -0.13 -4.52 8.71
N MET A 148 -0.23 -3.21 8.42
CA MET A 148 0.71 -2.51 7.54
C MET A 148 2.15 -2.45 8.08
N VAL A 149 2.34 -2.41 9.42
CA VAL A 149 3.67 -2.26 10.05
C VAL A 149 4.12 -3.49 10.85
N SER A 150 3.37 -4.58 10.75
CA SER A 150 3.65 -5.87 11.42
C SER A 150 3.77 -5.73 12.94
N VAL A 151 2.80 -5.03 13.56
CA VAL A 151 2.66 -4.90 15.01
C VAL A 151 1.22 -5.14 15.46
N SER A 152 1.02 -5.46 16.74
CA SER A 152 -0.33 -5.70 17.23
C SER A 152 -1.17 -4.40 17.28
N ARG A 153 -2.49 -4.54 17.15
CA ARG A 153 -3.44 -3.43 17.32
C ARG A 153 -3.23 -2.68 18.65
N GLN A 154 -2.93 -3.41 19.73
CA GLN A 154 -2.70 -2.83 21.05
C GLN A 154 -1.46 -1.92 21.06
N GLN A 155 -0.38 -2.35 20.41
CA GLN A 155 0.84 -1.55 20.26
C GLN A 155 0.57 -0.28 19.44
N VAL A 156 -0.18 -0.37 18.34
CA VAL A 156 -0.61 0.80 17.57
C VAL A 156 -1.43 1.77 18.43
N THR A 157 -2.39 1.22 19.22
CA THR A 157 -3.21 2.04 20.13
C THR A 157 -2.34 2.83 21.10
N LEU A 158 -1.33 2.20 21.69
CA LEU A 158 -0.42 2.86 22.63
C LEU A 158 0.40 3.96 21.94
N VAL A 159 0.97 3.68 20.77
CA VAL A 159 1.75 4.66 20.00
C VAL A 159 0.91 5.86 19.62
N LEU A 160 -0.27 5.65 19.02
CA LEU A 160 -1.16 6.75 18.62
C LEU A 160 -1.65 7.58 19.82
N ARG A 161 -1.88 6.94 20.97
CA ARG A 161 -2.25 7.65 22.22
C ARG A 161 -1.10 8.54 22.70
N ASN A 162 0.13 8.05 22.72
CA ASN A 162 1.31 8.81 23.09
C ASN A 162 1.52 10.02 22.16
N MET A 163 1.38 9.82 20.84
CA MET A 163 1.45 10.89 19.86
C MET A 163 0.34 11.95 20.05
N ALA A 164 -0.87 11.50 20.37
CA ALA A 164 -1.98 12.41 20.65
C ALA A 164 -1.74 13.25 21.93
N GLN A 165 -1.19 12.66 23.00
CA GLN A 165 -0.80 13.38 24.22
C GLN A 165 0.29 14.44 23.95
N ARG A 166 1.23 14.13 23.04
CA ARG A 166 2.28 15.05 22.58
C ARG A 166 1.77 16.08 21.55
N LYS A 167 0.47 16.07 21.22
CA LYS A 167 -0.17 16.94 20.22
C LYS A 167 0.46 16.84 18.82
N ILE A 168 0.97 15.67 18.46
CA ILE A 168 1.52 15.40 17.13
C ILE A 168 0.38 15.12 16.16
N LEU A 169 -0.64 14.38 16.62
CA LEU A 169 -1.80 14.00 15.82
C LEU A 169 -3.09 13.98 16.64
N LYS A 170 -4.22 13.92 15.94
CA LYS A 170 -5.53 13.56 16.50
C LYS A 170 -6.10 12.40 15.72
N TYR A 171 -6.49 11.36 16.45
CA TYR A 171 -7.06 10.15 15.88
C TYR A 171 -8.42 9.84 16.51
N ASN A 172 -9.41 9.55 15.69
CA ASN A 172 -10.69 9.01 16.10
C ASN A 172 -11.20 8.01 15.04
N ARG A 173 -12.38 7.42 15.25
CA ARG A 173 -12.96 6.41 14.35
C ARG A 173 -13.24 6.92 12.91
N ARG A 174 -13.20 8.23 12.68
CA ARG A 174 -13.57 8.84 11.39
C ARG A 174 -12.41 9.59 10.71
N ARG A 175 -11.40 10.02 11.48
CA ARG A 175 -10.34 10.92 10.99
C ARG A 175 -9.02 10.66 11.68
N LEU A 176 -7.96 10.74 10.88
CA LEU A 176 -6.59 10.90 11.36
C LEU A 176 -6.04 12.23 10.83
N VAL A 177 -5.76 13.16 11.73
CA VAL A 177 -5.20 14.48 11.42
C VAL A 177 -3.83 14.60 12.08
N ILE A 178 -2.83 14.94 11.30
CA ILE A 178 -1.45 15.13 11.75
C ILE A 178 -1.16 16.61 11.79
N PHE A 179 -0.88 17.11 13.01
CA PHE A 179 -0.58 18.51 13.29
C PHE A 179 0.89 18.85 13.06
N ARG A 180 1.77 17.90 13.38
CA ARG A 180 3.22 18.05 13.36
C ARG A 180 3.87 16.94 12.53
N PRO A 181 3.81 17.02 11.17
CA PRO A 181 4.45 16.02 10.29
C PRO A 181 5.98 15.93 10.48
N ASP A 182 6.58 17.02 10.93
CA ASP A 182 8.00 17.13 11.25
C ASP A 182 8.46 16.29 12.45
N LEU A 183 7.51 15.87 13.30
CA LEU A 183 7.75 15.05 14.49
C LEU A 183 7.39 13.55 14.33
N LEU A 184 7.02 13.12 13.12
CA LEU A 184 6.81 11.72 12.81
C LEU A 184 8.12 10.97 12.63
#